data_c06e938a6815ed930fef450ecedae9ff
#
_entry.id   c06e938a6815ed930fef450ecedae9ff
#
_cell.length_a   1.000
_cell.length_b   1.000
_cell.length_c   1.000
_cell.angle_alpha   90.00
_cell.angle_beta   90.00
_cell.angle_gamma   90.00
#
_symmetry.space_group_name_H-M   'P 1'
#
loop_
_entity.id
_entity.type
_entity.pdbx_description
1 polymer ?
#
loop_
_entity_poly.entity_id
_entity_poly.type
_entity_poly.pdbx_seq_one_letter_code
_entity_poly.pdbx_strand_id
1 'polypeptide(L)'
;MTITHSILERNSGRSVSPGEVVDVAVDVIAFHDLTGYHVIEILEKAGVKTFCGLDKLVVVFDHLAPPPDLRSAELQMRIREFARTYSITRFYDYGYGIMHQVILEEVALPGQVVVGADSHTCTAGALGAFAQGLGASDLALAIARGRIWLTVPDAVKLRLLGYLREFVTGKEVALEVIRELGLTYLSGKSLEVFVEEPRAMPMDYRATLANMGIEMNADALIVAPDSLTVSFLESMRGRAPPLPDFSLSGYSDELEVELSRVDFLVAAPPTIDNVKNVEEVEGVEVDYVFIGSCTNGRLSDLEIAARVLKGRKAKTRCIAIPASRRVFLEALRRGYIEVLTEAGCVVTHSTCGPCLGGHFGIAGPGEVVVSTSNRNFTGRMGSATAKIYLAGPAVAAATAALGRITRPW
;
A
#
# COMPACT_ATOMS: atom_id res chain seq x y z
N MET A 1 -3.58 -3.64 -27.17
CA MET A 1 -2.74 -2.78 -26.30
C MET A 1 -3.19 -3.00 -24.88
N THR A 2 -2.30 -3.09 -23.90
CA THR A 2 -2.65 -3.30 -22.49
C THR A 2 -2.97 -1.97 -21.78
N ILE A 3 -3.44 -2.01 -20.55
CA ILE A 3 -3.69 -0.79 -19.75
C ILE A 3 -2.38 -0.01 -19.57
N THR A 4 -1.31 -0.71 -19.19
CA THR A 4 0.04 -0.14 -19.01
C THR A 4 0.52 0.59 -20.26
N HIS A 5 0.49 -0.09 -21.40
CA HIS A 5 0.96 0.51 -22.66
C HIS A 5 0.10 1.70 -23.06
N SER A 6 -1.23 1.63 -22.89
CA SER A 6 -2.14 2.75 -23.18
C SER A 6 -1.85 4.00 -22.34
N ILE A 7 -1.55 3.80 -21.04
CA ILE A 7 -1.18 4.90 -20.14
C ILE A 7 0.16 5.51 -20.55
N LEU A 8 1.17 4.68 -20.81
CA LEU A 8 2.52 5.13 -21.16
C LEU A 8 2.56 5.81 -22.54
N GLU A 9 1.83 5.30 -23.56
CA GLU A 9 1.69 5.96 -24.86
C GLU A 9 1.10 7.36 -24.72
N ARG A 10 -0.01 7.49 -24.01
CA ARG A 10 -0.65 8.78 -23.79
C ARG A 10 0.30 9.78 -23.12
N ASN A 11 1.07 9.36 -22.13
CA ASN A 11 1.93 10.24 -21.34
C ASN A 11 3.30 10.47 -21.98
N SER A 12 3.74 9.61 -22.93
CA SER A 12 4.95 9.82 -23.75
C SER A 12 4.66 10.63 -25.02
N GLY A 13 3.41 10.58 -25.51
CA GLY A 13 3.01 11.20 -26.80
C GLY A 13 3.45 10.39 -28.04
N ARG A 14 3.84 9.13 -27.88
CA ARG A 14 4.25 8.23 -28.96
C ARG A 14 3.92 6.77 -28.61
N SER A 15 3.88 5.92 -29.62
CA SER A 15 3.74 4.48 -29.42
C SER A 15 4.90 3.92 -28.61
N VAL A 16 4.61 2.93 -27.77
CA VAL A 16 5.58 2.28 -26.89
C VAL A 16 5.61 0.76 -27.13
N SER A 17 6.76 0.16 -26.84
CA SER A 17 6.96 -1.29 -26.92
C SER A 17 7.65 -1.80 -25.63
N PRO A 18 7.37 -3.03 -25.19
CA PRO A 18 8.04 -3.61 -24.03
C PRO A 18 9.57 -3.57 -24.17
N GLY A 19 10.25 -3.25 -23.06
CA GLY A 19 11.71 -3.11 -23.00
C GLY A 19 12.25 -1.76 -23.49
N GLU A 20 11.43 -0.91 -24.08
CA GLU A 20 11.83 0.40 -24.56
C GLU A 20 11.89 1.41 -23.39
N VAL A 21 12.91 2.29 -23.41
CA VAL A 21 12.98 3.41 -22.48
C VAL A 21 12.23 4.61 -23.05
N VAL A 22 11.26 5.11 -22.31
CA VAL A 22 10.41 6.24 -22.73
C VAL A 22 10.44 7.37 -21.71
N ASP A 23 10.38 8.60 -22.21
CA ASP A 23 10.22 9.80 -21.37
C ASP A 23 8.72 10.11 -21.25
N VAL A 24 8.16 9.95 -20.04
CA VAL A 24 6.72 10.09 -19.79
C VAL A 24 6.43 11.29 -18.90
N ALA A 25 5.35 12.00 -19.21
CA ALA A 25 4.81 13.02 -18.33
C ALA A 25 4.23 12.36 -17.08
N VAL A 26 4.50 12.94 -15.90
CA VAL A 26 3.98 12.46 -14.63
C VAL A 26 2.78 13.29 -14.23
N ASP A 27 1.71 12.65 -13.73
CA ASP A 27 0.49 13.32 -13.28
C ASP A 27 0.50 13.62 -11.78
N VAL A 28 1.11 12.73 -10.99
CA VAL A 28 1.24 12.86 -9.53
C VAL A 28 2.66 12.50 -9.11
N ILE A 29 3.26 13.37 -8.29
CA ILE A 29 4.58 13.18 -7.69
C ILE A 29 4.38 13.20 -6.17
N ALA A 30 4.88 12.22 -5.43
CA ALA A 30 4.65 12.14 -4.00
C ALA A 30 5.91 11.82 -3.20
N PHE A 31 6.04 12.43 -2.03
CA PHE A 31 6.99 12.00 -1.01
C PHE A 31 6.42 12.20 0.39
N HIS A 32 7.02 11.50 1.35
CA HIS A 32 6.67 11.60 2.76
C HIS A 32 7.81 12.18 3.61
N ASP A 33 7.56 12.38 4.89
CA ASP A 33 8.46 13.04 5.83
C ASP A 33 9.85 12.38 5.96
N LEU A 34 9.98 11.06 5.75
CA LEU A 34 11.26 10.37 5.83
C LEU A 34 12.10 10.53 4.55
N THR A 35 11.51 10.48 3.36
CA THR A 35 12.23 10.53 2.07
C THR A 35 12.30 11.92 1.47
N GLY A 36 11.32 12.79 1.77
CA GLY A 36 11.21 14.13 1.19
C GLY A 36 12.42 15.01 1.46
N TYR A 37 13.05 14.88 2.63
CA TYR A 37 14.28 15.59 2.95
C TYR A 37 15.40 15.30 1.93
N HIS A 38 15.62 14.03 1.59
CA HIS A 38 16.65 13.65 0.62
C HIS A 38 16.34 14.18 -0.78
N VAL A 39 15.08 14.17 -1.18
CA VAL A 39 14.65 14.75 -2.47
C VAL A 39 14.94 16.25 -2.52
N ILE A 40 14.60 16.98 -1.46
CA ILE A 40 14.86 18.43 -1.36
C ILE A 40 16.37 18.71 -1.38
N GLU A 41 17.16 17.96 -0.63
CA GLU A 41 18.61 18.10 -0.58
C GLU A 41 19.25 17.90 -1.97
N ILE A 42 18.76 16.93 -2.75
CA ILE A 42 19.24 16.69 -4.13
C ILE A 42 18.90 17.89 -5.03
N LEU A 43 17.66 18.40 -4.96
CA LEU A 43 17.24 19.58 -5.74
C LEU A 43 18.09 20.83 -5.40
N GLU A 44 18.36 21.07 -4.14
CA GLU A 44 19.20 22.17 -3.67
C GLU A 44 20.66 22.03 -4.15
N LYS A 45 21.27 20.85 -3.98
CA LYS A 45 22.65 20.56 -4.45
C LYS A 45 22.80 20.66 -5.96
N ALA A 46 21.77 20.26 -6.70
CA ALA A 46 21.73 20.39 -8.16
C ALA A 46 21.50 21.83 -8.64
N GLY A 47 21.23 22.77 -7.72
CA GLY A 47 20.96 24.17 -8.05
C GLY A 47 19.69 24.38 -8.88
N VAL A 48 18.71 23.50 -8.77
CA VAL A 48 17.44 23.58 -9.51
C VAL A 48 16.68 24.80 -9.02
N LYS A 49 16.39 25.73 -9.93
CA LYS A 49 15.65 26.97 -9.63
C LYS A 49 14.25 27.00 -10.25
N THR A 50 14.02 26.18 -11.25
CA THR A 50 12.76 26.11 -11.97
C THR A 50 12.20 24.68 -11.88
N PHE A 51 10.92 24.56 -11.57
CA PHE A 51 10.27 23.28 -11.35
C PHE A 51 9.05 23.17 -12.25
N CYS A 52 8.95 22.10 -13.01
CA CYS A 52 7.82 21.80 -13.91
C CYS A 52 6.80 20.86 -13.26
N GLY A 53 7.09 20.31 -12.09
CA GLY A 53 6.25 19.30 -11.43
C GLY A 53 5.71 19.71 -10.05
N LEU A 54 5.90 20.95 -9.62
CA LEU A 54 5.46 21.37 -8.27
C LEU A 54 3.92 21.36 -8.09
N ASP A 55 3.18 21.68 -9.13
CA ASP A 55 1.71 21.62 -9.15
C ASP A 55 1.17 20.19 -9.00
N LYS A 56 2.02 19.20 -9.30
CA LYS A 56 1.74 17.76 -9.19
C LYS A 56 2.22 17.16 -7.89
N LEU A 57 2.98 17.92 -7.08
CA LEU A 57 3.62 17.43 -5.87
C LEU A 57 2.61 17.27 -4.73
N VAL A 58 2.66 16.11 -4.12
CA VAL A 58 1.92 15.71 -2.91
C VAL A 58 2.91 15.41 -1.80
N VAL A 59 2.78 16.08 -0.68
CA VAL A 59 3.62 15.88 0.51
C VAL A 59 2.75 15.37 1.64
N VAL A 60 3.12 14.24 2.24
CA VAL A 60 2.37 13.65 3.35
C VAL A 60 3.32 13.31 4.50
N PHE A 61 2.95 13.68 5.71
CA PHE A 61 3.68 13.29 6.92
C PHE A 61 3.00 12.09 7.58
N ASP A 62 3.66 10.92 7.49
CA ASP A 62 3.09 9.65 7.94
C ASP A 62 4.10 8.64 8.50
N HIS A 63 5.39 8.73 8.14
CA HIS A 63 6.39 7.74 8.53
C HIS A 63 6.98 8.01 9.92
N LEU A 64 7.37 9.25 10.20
CA LEU A 64 7.91 9.71 11.49
C LEU A 64 6.97 10.75 12.13
N ALA A 65 5.68 10.61 11.93
CA ALA A 65 4.68 11.60 12.30
C ALA A 65 3.67 11.08 13.33
N PRO A 66 3.53 11.74 14.51
CA PRO A 66 4.34 12.88 14.99
C PRO A 66 5.81 12.52 15.17
N PRO A 67 6.75 13.50 15.08
CA PRO A 67 8.18 13.19 15.12
C PRO A 67 8.57 12.54 16.45
N PRO A 68 9.27 11.37 16.41
CA PRO A 68 9.65 10.65 17.62
C PRO A 68 10.88 11.25 18.33
N ASP A 69 11.66 12.06 17.64
CA ASP A 69 12.88 12.66 18.13
C ASP A 69 13.17 14.03 17.49
N LEU A 70 14.20 14.72 18.01
CA LEU A 70 14.59 16.05 17.54
C LEU A 70 15.02 16.05 16.07
N ARG A 71 15.75 15.01 15.63
CA ARG A 71 16.21 14.90 14.24
C ARG A 71 15.02 14.81 13.27
N SER A 72 14.05 13.99 13.58
CA SER A 72 12.84 13.86 12.78
C SER A 72 12.04 15.17 12.72
N ALA A 73 11.97 15.91 13.85
CA ALA A 73 11.35 17.23 13.90
C ALA A 73 12.05 18.24 13.00
N GLU A 74 13.39 18.27 13.00
CA GLU A 74 14.20 19.13 12.13
C GLU A 74 14.00 18.80 10.65
N LEU A 75 13.98 17.52 10.27
CA LEU A 75 13.69 17.09 8.90
C LEU A 75 12.30 17.57 8.45
N GLN A 76 11.29 17.39 9.28
CA GLN A 76 9.94 17.86 9.00
C GLN A 76 9.86 19.39 8.91
N MET A 77 10.60 20.13 9.72
CA MET A 77 10.68 21.59 9.61
C MET A 77 11.19 22.04 8.24
N ARG A 78 12.27 21.43 7.73
CA ARG A 78 12.81 21.76 6.40
C ARG A 78 11.80 21.44 5.28
N ILE A 79 11.08 20.32 5.37
CA ILE A 79 10.05 19.99 4.38
C ILE A 79 8.90 21.00 4.43
N ARG A 80 8.46 21.44 5.64
CA ARG A 80 7.45 22.50 5.77
C ARG A 80 7.92 23.84 5.20
N GLU A 81 9.20 24.19 5.40
CA GLU A 81 9.79 25.38 4.83
C GLU A 81 9.79 25.33 3.30
N PHE A 82 10.22 24.21 2.71
CA PHE A 82 10.15 23.97 1.27
C PHE A 82 8.70 24.13 0.76
N ALA A 83 7.75 23.47 1.42
CA ALA A 83 6.35 23.53 1.03
C ALA A 83 5.78 24.96 1.06
N ARG A 84 6.16 25.76 2.07
CA ARG A 84 5.76 27.19 2.15
C ARG A 84 6.44 28.04 1.08
N THR A 85 7.76 27.88 0.89
CA THR A 85 8.56 28.65 -0.08
C THR A 85 7.99 28.48 -1.49
N TYR A 86 7.58 27.25 -1.85
CA TYR A 86 7.09 26.93 -3.18
C TYR A 86 5.56 26.82 -3.25
N SER A 87 4.85 27.24 -2.20
CA SER A 87 3.37 27.26 -2.16
C SER A 87 2.74 25.91 -2.53
N ILE A 88 3.27 24.81 -2.00
CA ILE A 88 2.74 23.47 -2.25
C ILE A 88 1.35 23.35 -1.63
N THR A 89 0.34 23.21 -2.44
CA THR A 89 -1.08 23.17 -2.02
C THR A 89 -1.52 21.79 -1.50
N ARG A 90 -0.92 20.71 -2.01
CA ARG A 90 -1.21 19.34 -1.59
C ARG A 90 -0.24 18.91 -0.49
N PHE A 91 -0.30 19.61 0.63
CA PHE A 91 0.50 19.32 1.82
C PHE A 91 -0.41 18.79 2.93
N TYR A 92 -0.18 17.55 3.32
CA TYR A 92 -0.92 16.82 4.36
C TYR A 92 -0.01 16.57 5.55
N ASP A 93 -0.15 17.38 6.60
CA ASP A 93 0.63 17.23 7.83
C ASP A 93 0.16 15.99 8.62
N TYR A 94 0.85 15.61 9.70
CA TYR A 94 0.52 14.40 10.44
C TYR A 94 -0.95 14.40 10.95
N GLY A 95 -1.48 13.19 11.09
CA GLY A 95 -2.88 12.96 11.44
C GLY A 95 -3.85 12.97 10.26
N TYR A 96 -3.38 13.23 9.03
CA TYR A 96 -4.22 13.09 7.85
C TYR A 96 -4.39 11.65 7.41
N GLY A 97 -3.28 10.95 7.23
CA GLY A 97 -3.28 9.56 6.80
C GLY A 97 -1.91 9.13 6.29
N ILE A 98 -1.80 7.86 6.01
CA ILE A 98 -0.65 7.27 5.32
C ILE A 98 -0.67 7.73 3.86
N MET A 99 0.50 8.10 3.31
CA MET A 99 0.64 8.72 1.98
C MET A 99 -0.14 7.98 0.90
N HIS A 100 -0.02 6.67 0.84
CA HIS A 100 -0.69 5.87 -0.19
C HIS A 100 -2.21 5.89 -0.05
N GLN A 101 -2.73 5.94 1.18
CA GLN A 101 -4.17 6.08 1.42
C GLN A 101 -4.66 7.49 1.08
N VAL A 102 -3.90 8.53 1.42
CA VAL A 102 -4.22 9.92 1.04
C VAL A 102 -4.24 10.07 -0.49
N ILE A 103 -3.29 9.46 -1.20
CA ILE A 103 -3.26 9.45 -2.66
C ILE A 103 -4.51 8.79 -3.24
N LEU A 104 -4.96 7.66 -2.69
CA LEU A 104 -6.20 7.01 -3.11
C LEU A 104 -7.43 7.87 -2.82
N GLU A 105 -7.54 8.45 -1.63
CA GLU A 105 -8.71 9.22 -1.22
C GLU A 105 -8.83 10.57 -1.92
N GLU A 106 -7.70 11.27 -2.16
CA GLU A 106 -7.71 12.69 -2.52
C GLU A 106 -7.12 13.02 -3.90
N VAL A 107 -6.25 12.16 -4.48
CA VAL A 107 -5.37 12.60 -5.57
C VAL A 107 -5.47 11.75 -6.84
N ALA A 108 -5.12 10.45 -6.77
CA ALA A 108 -4.94 9.62 -7.96
C ALA A 108 -6.24 9.34 -8.70
N LEU A 109 -6.16 9.29 -10.03
CA LEU A 109 -7.28 9.01 -10.93
C LEU A 109 -6.92 7.85 -11.89
N PRO A 110 -7.91 7.14 -12.44
CA PRO A 110 -7.68 6.12 -13.44
C PRO A 110 -6.90 6.65 -14.64
N GLY A 111 -5.95 5.86 -15.11
CA GLY A 111 -5.13 6.18 -16.29
C GLY A 111 -4.03 7.22 -16.06
N GLN A 112 -3.75 7.65 -14.85
CA GLN A 112 -2.64 8.54 -14.51
C GLN A 112 -1.31 7.80 -14.37
N VAL A 113 -0.20 8.55 -14.52
CA VAL A 113 1.15 8.15 -14.08
C VAL A 113 1.43 8.76 -12.72
N VAL A 114 1.60 7.91 -11.71
CA VAL A 114 1.85 8.30 -10.32
C VAL A 114 3.23 7.83 -9.90
N VAL A 115 4.09 8.72 -9.44
CA VAL A 115 5.42 8.36 -8.94
C VAL A 115 5.64 8.87 -7.52
N GLY A 116 6.38 8.12 -6.72
CA GLY A 116 6.64 8.51 -5.33
C GLY A 116 7.97 8.00 -4.80
N ALA A 117 8.55 8.71 -3.84
CA ALA A 117 9.76 8.28 -3.13
C ALA A 117 9.43 7.25 -2.04
N ASP A 118 8.58 6.30 -2.38
CA ASP A 118 8.25 5.12 -1.57
C ASP A 118 7.88 3.95 -2.46
N SER A 119 8.36 2.76 -2.13
CA SER A 119 8.15 1.55 -2.94
C SER A 119 6.68 1.16 -3.08
N HIS A 120 5.83 1.47 -2.06
CA HIS A 120 4.40 1.14 -2.10
C HIS A 120 3.53 2.18 -2.83
N THR A 121 4.14 3.10 -3.58
CA THR A 121 3.43 4.01 -4.50
C THR A 121 2.55 3.22 -5.49
N CYS A 122 2.92 1.97 -5.81
CA CYS A 122 2.11 1.04 -6.62
C CYS A 122 0.67 0.88 -6.11
N THR A 123 0.36 1.20 -4.84
CA THR A 123 -0.99 1.19 -4.28
C THR A 123 -2.00 1.98 -5.12
N ALA A 124 -1.58 3.06 -5.79
CA ALA A 124 -2.45 3.86 -6.65
C ALA A 124 -2.95 3.08 -7.88
N GLY A 125 -2.30 1.97 -8.23
CA GLY A 125 -2.77 1.03 -9.25
C GLY A 125 -4.13 0.40 -8.93
N ALA A 126 -4.57 0.42 -7.69
CA ALA A 126 -5.93 0.01 -7.30
C ALA A 126 -7.03 0.83 -7.98
N LEU A 127 -6.73 2.07 -8.37
CA LEU A 127 -7.63 2.95 -9.12
C LEU A 127 -7.45 2.88 -10.64
N GLY A 128 -6.58 2.00 -11.16
CA GLY A 128 -6.26 1.92 -12.58
C GLY A 128 -5.20 2.94 -13.03
N ALA A 129 -4.33 3.39 -12.15
CA ALA A 129 -3.17 4.23 -12.46
C ALA A 129 -1.93 3.37 -12.71
N PHE A 130 -1.03 3.80 -13.59
CA PHE A 130 0.33 3.30 -13.62
C PHE A 130 1.13 3.97 -12.51
N ALA A 131 1.50 3.21 -11.48
CA ALA A 131 2.08 3.77 -10.28
C ALA A 131 3.36 3.05 -9.88
N GLN A 132 4.45 3.81 -9.66
CA GLN A 132 5.76 3.27 -9.39
C GLN A 132 6.50 4.03 -8.29
N GLY A 133 7.16 3.27 -7.38
CA GLY A 133 8.10 3.82 -6.41
C GLY A 133 9.45 4.11 -7.05
N LEU A 134 10.02 5.26 -6.72
CA LEU A 134 11.28 5.75 -7.28
C LEU A 134 12.30 6.08 -6.19
N GLY A 135 13.57 6.06 -6.55
CA GLY A 135 14.63 6.61 -5.73
C GLY A 135 14.52 8.16 -5.59
N ALA A 136 15.14 8.71 -4.54
CA ALA A 136 15.08 10.14 -4.28
C ALA A 136 15.63 11.00 -5.44
N SER A 137 16.65 10.51 -6.15
CA SER A 137 17.23 11.21 -7.32
C SER A 137 16.27 11.29 -8.50
N ASP A 138 15.60 10.17 -8.80
CA ASP A 138 14.63 10.12 -9.90
C ASP A 138 13.40 10.96 -9.58
N LEU A 139 12.97 10.95 -8.30
CA LEU A 139 11.86 11.79 -7.90
C LEU A 139 12.23 13.29 -7.95
N ALA A 140 13.45 13.66 -7.55
CA ALA A 140 13.94 15.03 -7.72
C ALA A 140 13.93 15.45 -9.20
N LEU A 141 14.32 14.55 -10.11
CA LEU A 141 14.23 14.78 -11.55
C LEU A 141 12.78 14.97 -12.01
N ALA A 142 11.85 14.13 -11.52
CA ALA A 142 10.42 14.26 -11.81
C ALA A 142 9.86 15.63 -11.36
N ILE A 143 10.26 16.11 -10.17
CA ILE A 143 9.87 17.45 -9.68
C ILE A 143 10.45 18.55 -10.57
N ALA A 144 11.71 18.42 -10.96
CA ALA A 144 12.37 19.44 -11.79
C ALA A 144 11.77 19.52 -13.18
N ARG A 145 11.49 18.36 -13.84
CA ARG A 145 11.09 18.28 -15.25
C ARG A 145 9.59 18.07 -15.46
N GLY A 146 8.83 17.60 -14.48
CA GLY A 146 7.46 17.12 -14.65
C GLY A 146 7.36 15.82 -15.46
N ARG A 147 8.48 15.16 -15.74
CA ARG A 147 8.63 13.98 -16.59
C ARG A 147 9.72 13.05 -16.03
N ILE A 148 9.64 11.76 -16.38
CA ILE A 148 10.63 10.76 -15.96
C ILE A 148 10.86 9.74 -17.08
N TRP A 149 12.04 9.12 -17.12
CA TRP A 149 12.31 7.96 -17.94
C TRP A 149 11.86 6.68 -17.24
N LEU A 150 11.12 5.87 -17.97
CA LEU A 150 10.67 4.55 -17.52
C LEU A 150 11.03 3.53 -18.62
N THR A 151 11.37 2.32 -18.20
CA THR A 151 11.36 1.17 -19.09
C THR A 151 9.91 0.69 -19.20
N VAL A 152 9.42 0.52 -20.40
CA VAL A 152 8.08 -0.02 -20.66
C VAL A 152 8.06 -1.48 -20.23
N PRO A 153 7.30 -1.86 -19.17
CA PRO A 153 7.24 -3.24 -18.76
C PRO A 153 6.40 -4.06 -19.74
N ASP A 154 6.72 -5.33 -19.86
CA ASP A 154 5.79 -6.28 -20.46
C ASP A 154 4.55 -6.42 -19.57
N ALA A 155 3.43 -6.92 -20.09
CA ALA A 155 2.18 -6.97 -19.33
C ALA A 155 1.61 -8.39 -19.23
N VAL A 156 1.33 -8.80 -18.02
CA VAL A 156 0.65 -10.05 -17.67
C VAL A 156 -0.77 -9.74 -17.21
N LYS A 157 -1.74 -10.50 -17.68
CA LYS A 157 -3.14 -10.39 -17.29
C LYS A 157 -3.45 -11.40 -16.19
N LEU A 158 -4.03 -10.93 -15.09
CA LEU A 158 -4.56 -11.77 -14.02
C LEU A 158 -6.08 -11.62 -13.95
N ARG A 159 -6.80 -12.71 -14.09
CA ARG A 159 -8.25 -12.75 -13.88
C ARG A 159 -8.56 -13.30 -12.48
N LEU A 160 -9.39 -12.58 -11.75
CA LEU A 160 -9.91 -13.00 -10.45
C LEU A 160 -11.36 -13.43 -10.63
N LEU A 161 -11.62 -14.72 -10.38
CA LEU A 161 -12.89 -15.38 -10.65
C LEU A 161 -13.64 -15.72 -9.36
N GLY A 162 -14.97 -15.59 -9.37
CA GLY A 162 -15.82 -15.95 -8.24
C GLY A 162 -15.72 -14.99 -7.05
N TYR A 163 -15.94 -15.49 -5.83
CA TYR A 163 -16.02 -14.70 -4.60
C TYR A 163 -15.13 -15.27 -3.50
N LEU A 164 -14.58 -14.38 -2.67
CA LEU A 164 -13.81 -14.75 -1.47
C LEU A 164 -14.73 -15.34 -0.39
N ARG A 165 -14.16 -16.21 0.43
CA ARG A 165 -14.78 -16.71 1.66
C ARG A 165 -14.85 -15.58 2.70
N GLU A 166 -15.71 -15.72 3.69
CA GLU A 166 -15.84 -14.79 4.78
C GLU A 166 -14.48 -14.59 5.50
N PHE A 167 -14.14 -13.33 5.80
CA PHE A 167 -12.87 -12.88 6.42
C PHE A 167 -11.60 -13.07 5.59
N VAL A 168 -11.65 -13.74 4.44
CA VAL A 168 -10.54 -13.76 3.47
C VAL A 168 -10.53 -12.42 2.72
N THR A 169 -9.37 -11.82 2.55
CA THR A 169 -9.23 -10.45 2.05
C THR A 169 -8.26 -10.34 0.86
N GLY A 170 -8.03 -9.14 0.37
CA GLY A 170 -6.99 -8.87 -0.63
C GLY A 170 -5.57 -9.25 -0.19
N LYS A 171 -5.33 -9.40 1.13
CA LYS A 171 -4.04 -9.88 1.65
C LYS A 171 -3.81 -11.33 1.28
N GLU A 172 -4.78 -12.18 1.51
CA GLU A 172 -4.68 -13.59 1.18
C GLU A 172 -4.59 -13.79 -0.34
N VAL A 173 -5.31 -12.98 -1.14
CA VAL A 173 -5.16 -13.00 -2.61
C VAL A 173 -3.75 -12.63 -3.03
N ALA A 174 -3.15 -11.60 -2.43
CA ALA A 174 -1.78 -11.21 -2.72
C ALA A 174 -0.76 -12.31 -2.34
N LEU A 175 -0.95 -12.93 -1.17
CA LEU A 175 -0.09 -14.04 -0.73
C LEU A 175 -0.26 -15.27 -1.63
N GLU A 176 -1.48 -15.56 -2.12
CA GLU A 176 -1.71 -16.64 -3.07
C GLU A 176 -0.97 -16.41 -4.38
N VAL A 177 -1.04 -15.20 -4.95
CA VAL A 177 -0.31 -14.82 -6.16
C VAL A 177 1.20 -14.96 -5.95
N ILE A 178 1.73 -14.51 -4.78
CA ILE A 178 3.15 -14.68 -4.44
C ILE A 178 3.53 -16.17 -4.34
N ARG A 179 2.67 -17.00 -3.75
CA ARG A 179 2.90 -18.45 -3.61
C ARG A 179 2.97 -19.15 -4.96
N GLU A 180 2.10 -18.75 -5.89
CA GLU A 180 2.04 -19.35 -7.22
C GLU A 180 3.16 -18.88 -8.15
N LEU A 181 3.48 -17.59 -8.15
CA LEU A 181 4.41 -17.00 -9.10
C LEU A 181 5.85 -16.89 -8.58
N GLY A 182 6.05 -16.89 -7.26
CA GLY A 182 7.34 -16.55 -6.66
C GLY A 182 7.69 -15.07 -6.85
N LEU A 183 8.95 -14.70 -6.53
CA LEU A 183 9.39 -13.30 -6.52
C LEU A 183 10.12 -12.85 -7.80
N THR A 184 10.26 -13.70 -8.80
CA THR A 184 11.04 -13.40 -10.02
C THR A 184 10.20 -13.31 -11.29
N TYR A 185 9.02 -13.92 -11.29
CA TYR A 185 8.18 -14.04 -12.47
C TYR A 185 7.73 -12.69 -13.04
N LEU A 186 7.43 -11.72 -12.17
CA LEU A 186 6.96 -10.39 -12.55
C LEU A 186 8.08 -9.34 -12.71
N SER A 187 9.35 -9.72 -12.61
CA SER A 187 10.46 -8.80 -12.87
C SER A 187 10.40 -8.24 -14.29
N GLY A 188 10.38 -6.91 -14.43
CA GLY A 188 10.26 -6.22 -15.72
C GLY A 188 8.87 -6.30 -16.34
N LYS A 189 7.86 -6.70 -15.56
CA LYS A 189 6.48 -6.83 -16.02
C LYS A 189 5.52 -6.02 -15.17
N SER A 190 4.42 -5.62 -15.77
CA SER A 190 3.23 -5.13 -15.07
C SER A 190 2.22 -6.25 -14.91
N LEU A 191 1.55 -6.32 -13.75
CA LEU A 191 0.44 -7.21 -13.50
C LEU A 191 -0.87 -6.43 -13.63
N GLU A 192 -1.69 -6.77 -14.61
CA GLU A 192 -2.99 -6.13 -14.83
C GLU A 192 -4.11 -7.06 -14.36
N VAL A 193 -4.82 -6.62 -13.33
CA VAL A 193 -5.81 -7.43 -12.62
C VAL A 193 -7.22 -7.10 -13.09
N PHE A 194 -7.93 -8.11 -13.52
CA PHE A 194 -9.32 -8.05 -13.96
C PHE A 194 -10.21 -8.82 -12.97
N VAL A 195 -11.11 -8.12 -12.34
CA VAL A 195 -12.06 -8.71 -11.39
C VAL A 195 -13.36 -9.01 -12.15
N GLU A 196 -13.69 -10.29 -12.31
CA GLU A 196 -14.89 -10.70 -13.06
C GLU A 196 -16.17 -10.15 -12.41
N GLU A 197 -16.29 -10.30 -11.10
CA GLU A 197 -17.36 -9.76 -10.30
C GLU A 197 -16.87 -8.59 -9.45
N PRO A 198 -17.12 -7.33 -9.83
CA PRO A 198 -16.54 -6.16 -9.16
C PRO A 198 -16.66 -6.18 -7.63
N ARG A 199 -17.80 -6.68 -7.10
CA ARG A 199 -18.07 -6.77 -5.66
C ARG A 199 -17.25 -7.82 -4.93
N ALA A 200 -16.63 -8.77 -5.63
CA ALA A 200 -15.77 -9.79 -5.02
C ALA A 200 -14.49 -9.20 -4.45
N MET A 201 -14.03 -8.07 -5.04
CA MET A 201 -12.84 -7.34 -4.61
C MET A 201 -13.19 -5.86 -4.34
N PRO A 202 -13.71 -5.53 -3.14
CA PRO A 202 -13.93 -4.14 -2.71
C PRO A 202 -12.65 -3.29 -2.86
N MET A 203 -12.78 -1.97 -2.93
CA MET A 203 -11.62 -1.07 -3.14
C MET A 203 -10.52 -1.25 -2.08
N ASP A 204 -10.87 -1.54 -0.83
CA ASP A 204 -9.89 -1.83 0.23
C ASP A 204 -9.04 -3.06 -0.11
N TYR A 205 -9.65 -4.11 -0.68
CA TYR A 205 -8.94 -5.33 -1.09
C TYR A 205 -8.09 -5.12 -2.34
N ARG A 206 -8.60 -4.35 -3.32
CA ARG A 206 -7.82 -3.93 -4.51
C ARG A 206 -6.60 -3.11 -4.12
N ALA A 207 -6.77 -2.21 -3.15
CA ALA A 207 -5.68 -1.39 -2.63
C ALA A 207 -4.63 -2.23 -1.90
N THR A 208 -5.03 -3.28 -1.16
CA THR A 208 -4.10 -4.23 -0.55
C THR A 208 -3.34 -5.02 -1.62
N LEU A 209 -4.03 -5.53 -2.64
CA LEU A 209 -3.41 -6.28 -3.73
C LEU A 209 -2.42 -5.40 -4.51
N ALA A 210 -2.81 -4.18 -4.88
CA ALA A 210 -1.94 -3.23 -5.58
C ALA A 210 -0.73 -2.82 -4.72
N ASN A 211 -0.92 -2.60 -3.42
CA ASN A 211 0.14 -2.32 -2.46
C ASN A 211 1.20 -3.44 -2.44
N MET A 212 0.76 -4.70 -2.51
CA MET A 212 1.64 -5.87 -2.51
C MET A 212 2.31 -6.14 -3.86
N GLY A 213 2.01 -5.38 -4.92
CA GLY A 213 2.60 -5.55 -6.25
C GLY A 213 4.12 -5.45 -6.25
N ILE A 214 4.70 -4.52 -5.47
CA ILE A 214 6.15 -4.40 -5.35
C ILE A 214 6.78 -5.62 -4.65
N GLU A 215 6.04 -6.27 -3.75
CA GLU A 215 6.52 -7.48 -3.06
C GLU A 215 6.48 -8.71 -3.99
N MET A 216 5.72 -8.64 -5.08
CA MET A 216 5.74 -9.59 -6.19
C MET A 216 6.84 -9.26 -7.21
N ASN A 217 7.63 -8.20 -6.97
CA ASN A 217 8.63 -7.65 -7.87
C ASN A 217 8.07 -7.20 -9.23
N ALA A 218 6.81 -6.79 -9.26
CA ALA A 218 6.18 -6.21 -10.44
C ALA A 218 6.57 -4.73 -10.57
N ASP A 219 6.84 -4.28 -11.80
CA ASP A 219 7.13 -2.87 -12.10
C ASP A 219 5.90 -2.00 -11.87
N ALA A 220 4.71 -2.54 -12.11
CA ALA A 220 3.42 -1.96 -11.72
C ALA A 220 2.38 -3.05 -11.48
N LEU A 221 1.42 -2.81 -10.57
CA LEU A 221 0.21 -3.60 -10.46
C LEU A 221 -0.98 -2.67 -10.69
N ILE A 222 -1.82 -2.98 -11.68
CA ILE A 222 -2.95 -2.14 -12.09
C ILE A 222 -4.22 -2.97 -12.02
N VAL A 223 -5.17 -2.58 -11.19
CA VAL A 223 -6.51 -3.15 -11.21
C VAL A 223 -7.31 -2.42 -12.29
N ALA A 224 -7.85 -3.14 -13.26
CA ALA A 224 -8.69 -2.56 -14.30
C ALA A 224 -9.84 -1.77 -13.66
N PRO A 225 -9.95 -0.46 -13.94
CA PRO A 225 -10.98 0.37 -13.32
C PRO A 225 -12.37 -0.01 -13.84
N ASP A 226 -13.35 -0.04 -12.95
CA ASP A 226 -14.72 -0.42 -13.23
C ASP A 226 -15.74 0.47 -12.50
N SER A 227 -17.00 0.06 -12.46
CA SER A 227 -18.08 0.79 -11.78
C SER A 227 -17.80 0.99 -10.27
N LEU A 228 -17.07 0.08 -9.63
CA LEU A 228 -16.72 0.19 -8.22
C LEU A 228 -15.65 1.26 -8.01
N THR A 229 -14.72 1.41 -8.96
CA THR A 229 -13.76 2.52 -8.98
C THR A 229 -14.47 3.87 -9.09
N VAL A 230 -15.47 3.97 -9.96
CA VAL A 230 -16.31 5.19 -10.09
C VAL A 230 -17.01 5.49 -8.77
N SER A 231 -17.72 4.53 -8.21
CA SER A 231 -18.45 4.69 -6.94
C SER A 231 -17.54 5.08 -5.78
N PHE A 232 -16.33 4.54 -5.72
CA PHE A 232 -15.33 4.91 -4.72
C PHE A 232 -14.92 6.39 -4.88
N LEU A 233 -14.57 6.83 -6.09
CA LEU A 233 -14.16 8.21 -6.35
C LEU A 233 -15.31 9.20 -6.06
N GLU A 234 -16.54 8.87 -6.41
CA GLU A 234 -17.71 9.67 -6.06
C GLU A 234 -17.90 9.77 -4.55
N SER A 235 -17.78 8.67 -3.83
CA SER A 235 -17.86 8.63 -2.36
C SER A 235 -16.76 9.46 -1.69
N MET A 236 -15.53 9.41 -2.22
CA MET A 236 -14.39 10.12 -1.65
C MET A 236 -14.38 11.61 -2.00
N ARG A 237 -14.74 11.97 -3.24
CA ARG A 237 -14.49 13.31 -3.82
C ARG A 237 -15.73 14.00 -4.36
N GLY A 238 -16.92 13.35 -4.25
CA GLY A 238 -18.19 13.87 -4.79
C GLY A 238 -18.30 13.80 -6.31
N ARG A 239 -17.28 13.31 -7.01
CA ARG A 239 -17.26 13.15 -8.48
C ARG A 239 -16.24 12.10 -8.90
N ALA A 240 -16.49 11.46 -10.04
CA ALA A 240 -15.52 10.63 -10.74
C ALA A 240 -15.36 11.11 -12.18
N PRO A 241 -14.15 11.04 -12.77
CA PRO A 241 -13.99 11.24 -14.21
C PRO A 241 -14.56 10.04 -14.97
N PRO A 242 -14.87 10.20 -16.27
CA PRO A 242 -15.10 9.05 -17.14
C PRO A 242 -13.92 8.08 -17.07
N LEU A 243 -14.20 6.78 -17.06
CA LEU A 243 -13.15 5.78 -17.10
C LEU A 243 -12.44 5.84 -18.46
N PRO A 244 -11.11 5.73 -18.50
CA PRO A 244 -10.38 5.59 -19.76
C PRO A 244 -10.85 4.33 -20.52
N ASP A 245 -10.98 4.45 -21.82
CA ASP A 245 -11.19 3.29 -22.68
C ASP A 245 -9.83 2.63 -22.98
N PHE A 246 -9.69 1.38 -22.56
CA PHE A 246 -8.50 0.59 -22.76
C PHE A 246 -8.76 -0.52 -23.78
N SER A 247 -7.99 -0.57 -24.83
CA SER A 247 -7.98 -1.68 -25.79
C SER A 247 -7.19 -2.85 -25.19
N LEU A 248 -7.90 -3.88 -24.72
CA LEU A 248 -7.33 -4.95 -23.89
C LEU A 248 -6.82 -6.11 -24.73
N SER A 249 -5.61 -5.98 -25.29
CA SER A 249 -4.97 -7.02 -26.10
C SER A 249 -3.44 -6.95 -26.01
N GLY A 250 -2.75 -8.05 -26.32
CA GLY A 250 -1.29 -8.09 -26.40
C GLY A 250 -0.61 -8.33 -25.04
N TYR A 251 -1.25 -9.11 -24.17
CA TYR A 251 -0.61 -9.62 -22.96
C TYR A 251 0.39 -10.73 -23.30
N SER A 252 1.51 -10.76 -22.59
CA SER A 252 2.52 -11.81 -22.75
C SER A 252 2.12 -13.12 -22.09
N ASP A 253 1.25 -13.04 -21.07
CA ASP A 253 0.68 -14.20 -20.40
C ASP A 253 -0.67 -13.85 -19.77
N GLU A 254 -1.51 -14.88 -19.54
CA GLU A 254 -2.79 -14.76 -18.86
C GLU A 254 -2.87 -15.80 -17.73
N LEU A 255 -3.20 -15.32 -16.54
CA LEU A 255 -3.30 -16.08 -15.30
C LEU A 255 -4.72 -15.98 -14.74
N GLU A 256 -5.12 -16.98 -13.96
CA GLU A 256 -6.43 -16.99 -13.29
C GLU A 256 -6.28 -17.42 -11.84
N VAL A 257 -6.98 -16.73 -10.94
CA VAL A 257 -7.13 -17.13 -9.54
C VAL A 257 -8.61 -17.28 -9.22
N GLU A 258 -8.99 -18.49 -8.80
CA GLU A 258 -10.33 -18.78 -8.30
C GLU A 258 -10.43 -18.36 -6.84
N LEU A 259 -11.11 -17.25 -6.58
CA LEU A 259 -11.19 -16.61 -5.26
C LEU A 259 -11.78 -17.51 -4.18
N SER A 260 -12.70 -18.42 -4.55
CA SER A 260 -13.32 -19.36 -3.62
C SER A 260 -12.34 -20.39 -3.06
N ARG A 261 -11.19 -20.59 -3.71
CA ARG A 261 -10.14 -21.53 -3.27
C ARG A 261 -9.11 -20.88 -2.38
N VAL A 262 -9.03 -19.53 -2.37
CA VAL A 262 -8.12 -18.81 -1.49
C VAL A 262 -8.56 -18.99 -0.05
N ASP A 263 -7.65 -19.42 0.82
CA ASP A 263 -7.90 -19.63 2.25
C ASP A 263 -7.02 -18.70 3.10
N PHE A 264 -7.04 -18.84 4.40
CA PHE A 264 -6.20 -18.05 5.30
C PHE A 264 -4.73 -18.41 5.13
N LEU A 265 -3.95 -17.44 4.68
CA LEU A 265 -2.52 -17.58 4.39
C LEU A 265 -1.68 -16.72 5.33
N VAL A 266 -0.47 -17.19 5.59
CA VAL A 266 0.52 -16.51 6.42
C VAL A 266 1.87 -16.57 5.70
N ALA A 267 2.52 -15.43 5.49
CA ALA A 267 3.93 -15.45 5.08
C ALA A 267 4.82 -15.54 6.31
N ALA A 268 5.48 -16.69 6.48
CA ALA A 268 6.38 -16.93 7.59
C ALA A 268 7.75 -16.27 7.35
N PRO A 269 8.46 -15.83 8.45
CA PRO A 269 9.77 -15.24 8.29
C PRO A 269 10.77 -16.23 7.65
N PRO A 270 11.89 -15.76 7.05
CA PRO A 270 12.30 -14.36 6.95
C PRO A 270 11.88 -13.68 5.65
N THR A 271 11.14 -14.32 4.77
CA THR A 271 10.82 -13.82 3.42
C THR A 271 9.34 -13.97 3.12
N ILE A 272 8.82 -13.04 2.30
CA ILE A 272 7.38 -12.97 2.01
C ILE A 272 6.87 -14.15 1.17
N ASP A 273 7.73 -14.78 0.38
CA ASP A 273 7.42 -15.97 -0.44
C ASP A 273 7.35 -17.27 0.35
N ASN A 274 7.73 -17.25 1.64
CA ASN A 274 7.51 -18.38 2.53
C ASN A 274 6.04 -18.44 2.98
N VAL A 275 5.14 -18.52 2.00
CA VAL A 275 3.68 -18.55 2.24
C VAL A 275 3.25 -19.94 2.68
N LYS A 276 2.48 -19.98 3.76
CA LYS A 276 1.93 -21.17 4.40
C LYS A 276 0.41 -21.04 4.54
N ASN A 277 -0.31 -22.17 4.54
CA ASN A 277 -1.65 -22.16 5.10
C ASN A 277 -1.55 -21.93 6.61
N VAL A 278 -2.54 -21.26 7.18
CA VAL A 278 -2.50 -20.90 8.62
C VAL A 278 -2.31 -22.12 9.52
N GLU A 279 -2.85 -23.28 9.14
CA GLU A 279 -2.75 -24.54 9.87
C GLU A 279 -1.30 -25.05 9.98
N GLU A 280 -0.44 -24.74 9.02
CA GLU A 280 0.99 -25.16 9.03
C GLU A 280 1.81 -24.42 10.08
N VAL A 281 1.34 -23.26 10.53
CA VAL A 281 2.00 -22.41 11.54
C VAL A 281 1.13 -22.23 12.79
N GLU A 282 0.00 -22.94 12.87
CA GLU A 282 -0.91 -22.86 14.01
C GLU A 282 -0.23 -23.26 15.33
N GLY A 283 -0.54 -22.52 16.39
CA GLY A 283 0.04 -22.76 17.72
C GLY A 283 1.37 -22.04 17.98
N VAL A 284 2.00 -21.40 16.99
CA VAL A 284 3.18 -20.55 17.24
C VAL A 284 2.78 -19.43 18.19
N GLU A 285 3.44 -19.35 19.36
CA GLU A 285 3.24 -18.30 20.35
C GLU A 285 3.66 -16.93 19.81
N VAL A 286 2.87 -15.91 20.12
CA VAL A 286 3.04 -14.55 19.58
C VAL A 286 3.05 -13.52 20.71
N ASP A 287 4.07 -12.68 20.72
CA ASP A 287 4.27 -11.62 21.70
C ASP A 287 3.51 -10.34 21.36
N TYR A 288 3.34 -10.08 20.04
CA TYR A 288 2.87 -8.81 19.56
C TYR A 288 2.08 -8.94 18.24
N VAL A 289 0.95 -8.24 18.16
CA VAL A 289 0.13 -8.15 16.94
C VAL A 289 0.01 -6.70 16.48
N PHE A 290 0.29 -6.48 15.20
CA PHE A 290 0.09 -5.20 14.53
C PHE A 290 -0.99 -5.32 13.44
N ILE A 291 -2.05 -4.51 13.54
CA ILE A 291 -3.13 -4.36 12.55
C ILE A 291 -3.07 -2.95 12.00
N GLY A 292 -2.71 -2.78 10.72
CA GLY A 292 -2.53 -1.45 10.16
C GLY A 292 -1.65 -1.42 8.93
N SER A 293 -0.93 -0.34 8.75
CA SER A 293 -0.09 0.04 7.59
C SER A 293 -0.88 0.46 6.35
N CYS A 294 -0.16 0.90 5.32
CA CYS A 294 -0.76 1.17 4.00
C CYS A 294 -1.37 -0.07 3.35
N THR A 295 -1.04 -1.27 3.85
CA THR A 295 -1.53 -2.54 3.32
C THR A 295 -2.91 -2.89 3.87
N ASN A 296 -3.07 -2.94 5.22
CA ASN A 296 -4.30 -3.38 5.87
C ASN A 296 -4.65 -2.54 7.12
N GLY A 297 -4.80 -1.23 6.93
CA GLY A 297 -5.34 -0.32 7.94
C GLY A 297 -6.64 0.35 7.49
N ARG A 298 -7.33 -0.19 6.48
CA ARG A 298 -8.56 0.37 5.92
C ARG A 298 -9.78 -0.02 6.72
N LEU A 299 -10.92 0.54 6.35
CA LEU A 299 -12.15 0.37 7.11
C LEU A 299 -12.59 -1.10 7.23
N SER A 300 -12.52 -1.85 6.13
CA SER A 300 -12.84 -3.29 6.13
C SER A 300 -11.89 -4.11 6.99
N ASP A 301 -10.61 -3.75 7.07
CA ASP A 301 -9.62 -4.43 7.91
C ASP A 301 -9.95 -4.26 9.39
N LEU A 302 -10.29 -3.02 9.79
CA LEU A 302 -10.68 -2.69 11.16
C LEU A 302 -12.04 -3.33 11.53
N GLU A 303 -12.98 -3.40 10.58
CA GLU A 303 -14.25 -4.10 10.76
C GLU A 303 -14.02 -5.58 11.03
N ILE A 304 -13.22 -6.26 10.20
CA ILE A 304 -12.89 -7.68 10.37
C ILE A 304 -12.23 -7.90 11.72
N ALA A 305 -11.22 -7.10 12.06
CA ALA A 305 -10.53 -7.21 13.34
C ALA A 305 -11.48 -7.00 14.53
N ALA A 306 -12.36 -6.00 14.46
CA ALA A 306 -13.36 -5.73 15.48
C ALA A 306 -14.39 -6.88 15.61
N ARG A 307 -14.85 -7.45 14.50
CA ARG A 307 -15.78 -8.60 14.51
C ARG A 307 -15.15 -9.81 15.20
N VAL A 308 -13.89 -10.12 14.91
CA VAL A 308 -13.16 -11.25 15.50
C VAL A 308 -12.87 -11.01 16.99
N LEU A 309 -12.53 -9.78 17.41
CA LEU A 309 -12.19 -9.42 18.78
C LEU A 309 -13.40 -9.09 19.66
N LYS A 310 -14.60 -8.96 19.10
CA LYS A 310 -15.80 -8.58 19.86
C LYS A 310 -16.06 -9.51 21.06
N GLY A 311 -16.14 -8.91 22.26
CA GLY A 311 -16.36 -9.63 23.50
C GLY A 311 -15.15 -10.44 24.02
N ARG A 312 -13.97 -10.23 23.43
CA ARG A 312 -12.73 -10.93 23.80
C ARG A 312 -11.67 -9.93 24.27
N LYS A 313 -10.65 -10.44 24.96
CA LYS A 313 -9.48 -9.68 25.35
C LYS A 313 -8.26 -10.19 24.62
N ALA A 314 -7.43 -9.28 24.13
CA ALA A 314 -6.13 -9.63 23.58
C ALA A 314 -5.22 -10.23 24.67
N LYS A 315 -4.58 -11.34 24.35
CA LYS A 315 -3.58 -12.00 25.20
C LYS A 315 -2.16 -11.57 24.86
N THR A 316 -1.98 -10.91 23.70
CA THR A 316 -0.72 -10.31 23.30
C THR A 316 -0.80 -8.80 23.35
N ARG A 317 0.32 -8.10 23.25
CA ARG A 317 0.30 -6.68 22.87
C ARG A 317 -0.37 -6.55 21.50
N CYS A 318 -1.26 -5.59 21.36
CA CYS A 318 -1.97 -5.34 20.11
C CYS A 318 -1.97 -3.85 19.80
N ILE A 319 -1.53 -3.47 18.61
CA ILE A 319 -1.63 -2.11 18.10
C ILE A 319 -2.49 -2.14 16.83
N ALA A 320 -3.47 -1.23 16.75
CA ALA A 320 -4.29 -1.03 15.56
C ALA A 320 -4.15 0.41 15.07
N ILE A 321 -3.85 0.59 13.76
CA ILE A 321 -3.62 1.91 13.16
C ILE A 321 -4.49 2.06 11.91
N PRO A 322 -5.50 2.92 11.95
CA PRO A 322 -6.30 3.29 10.77
C PRO A 322 -5.46 3.97 9.71
N ALA A 323 -5.69 3.66 8.44
CA ALA A 323 -4.87 4.16 7.32
C ALA A 323 -5.04 5.67 7.05
N SER A 324 -6.17 6.27 7.44
CA SER A 324 -6.39 7.72 7.33
C SER A 324 -7.31 8.24 8.43
N ARG A 325 -7.33 9.57 8.60
CA ARG A 325 -8.28 10.24 9.50
C ARG A 325 -9.73 9.94 9.13
N ARG A 326 -10.04 9.82 7.82
CA ARG A 326 -11.38 9.45 7.33
C ARG A 326 -11.73 8.04 7.80
N VAL A 327 -10.83 7.09 7.63
CA VAL A 327 -10.99 5.71 8.10
C VAL A 327 -11.15 5.67 9.62
N PHE A 328 -10.33 6.42 10.36
CA PHE A 328 -10.44 6.51 11.83
C PHE A 328 -11.81 6.98 12.27
N LEU A 329 -12.30 8.09 11.71
CA LEU A 329 -13.59 8.67 12.07
C LEU A 329 -14.76 7.74 11.71
N GLU A 330 -14.70 7.06 10.57
CA GLU A 330 -15.74 6.13 10.18
C GLU A 330 -15.72 4.85 11.05
N ALA A 331 -14.54 4.32 11.36
CA ALA A 331 -14.39 3.19 12.28
C ALA A 331 -14.87 3.55 13.70
N LEU A 332 -14.66 4.80 14.15
CA LEU A 332 -15.18 5.30 15.42
C LEU A 332 -16.73 5.35 15.41
N ARG A 333 -17.34 5.91 14.36
CA ARG A 333 -18.80 5.99 14.23
C ARG A 333 -19.47 4.63 14.19
N ARG A 334 -18.80 3.62 13.62
CA ARG A 334 -19.29 2.23 13.57
C ARG A 334 -18.99 1.41 14.83
N GLY A 335 -18.30 2.00 15.81
CA GLY A 335 -17.95 1.33 17.07
C GLY A 335 -16.75 0.37 16.96
N TYR A 336 -16.04 0.32 15.82
CA TYR A 336 -14.89 -0.59 15.66
C TYR A 336 -13.71 -0.18 16.54
N ILE A 337 -13.46 1.13 16.69
CA ILE A 337 -12.42 1.67 17.59
C ILE A 337 -12.74 1.29 19.04
N GLU A 338 -14.00 1.39 19.47
CA GLU A 338 -14.45 1.01 20.80
C GLU A 338 -14.15 -0.47 21.06
N VAL A 339 -14.61 -1.36 20.16
CA VAL A 339 -14.38 -2.82 20.29
C VAL A 339 -12.91 -3.17 20.38
N LEU A 340 -12.07 -2.59 19.50
CA LEU A 340 -10.62 -2.82 19.51
C LEU A 340 -9.97 -2.34 20.82
N THR A 341 -10.39 -1.18 21.31
CA THR A 341 -9.92 -0.61 22.60
C THR A 341 -10.36 -1.46 23.77
N GLU A 342 -11.62 -1.89 23.81
CA GLU A 342 -12.14 -2.79 24.84
C GLU A 342 -11.42 -4.14 24.82
N ALA A 343 -11.03 -4.64 23.64
CA ALA A 343 -10.22 -5.85 23.53
C ALA A 343 -8.80 -5.66 24.10
N GLY A 344 -8.35 -4.44 24.35
CA GLY A 344 -7.03 -4.11 24.87
C GLY A 344 -6.00 -3.76 23.79
N CYS A 345 -6.44 -3.53 22.54
CA CYS A 345 -5.56 -2.97 21.51
C CYS A 345 -5.33 -1.47 21.75
N VAL A 346 -4.09 -1.04 21.55
CA VAL A 346 -3.76 0.39 21.48
C VAL A 346 -4.15 0.90 20.11
N VAL A 347 -5.17 1.73 20.03
CA VAL A 347 -5.57 2.37 18.77
C VAL A 347 -4.97 3.76 18.71
N THR A 348 -4.20 4.05 17.64
CA THR A 348 -3.52 5.34 17.46
C THR A 348 -4.12 6.12 16.29
N HIS A 349 -3.68 7.38 16.14
CA HIS A 349 -3.93 8.14 14.91
C HIS A 349 -3.21 7.51 13.70
N SER A 350 -3.60 7.91 12.50
CA SER A 350 -3.08 7.37 11.24
C SER A 350 -1.60 7.72 11.02
N THR A 351 -0.76 6.70 10.93
CA THR A 351 0.68 6.77 10.67
C THR A 351 1.18 5.38 10.26
N CYS A 352 2.39 5.27 9.72
CA CYS A 352 3.01 3.98 9.42
C CYS A 352 3.34 3.17 10.69
N GLY A 353 3.54 3.81 11.83
CA GLY A 353 3.80 3.17 13.12
C GLY A 353 4.99 2.20 13.10
N PRO A 354 4.80 0.94 13.56
CA PRO A 354 5.88 -0.03 13.65
C PRO A 354 6.31 -0.63 12.31
N CYS A 355 5.57 -0.41 11.22
CA CYS A 355 5.75 -1.08 9.93
C CYS A 355 7.18 -1.02 9.39
N LEU A 356 7.87 0.12 9.57
CA LEU A 356 9.25 0.33 9.07
C LEU A 356 10.33 0.17 10.15
N GLY A 357 9.95 -0.07 11.42
CA GLY A 357 10.89 -0.20 12.52
C GLY A 357 11.54 1.11 12.99
N GLY A 358 11.01 2.27 12.58
CA GLY A 358 11.63 3.58 12.82
C GLY A 358 10.79 4.59 13.59
N HIS A 359 9.59 4.22 14.03
CA HIS A 359 8.72 5.16 14.75
C HIS A 359 8.40 4.67 16.16
N PHE A 360 7.21 4.13 16.43
CA PHE A 360 6.84 3.56 17.75
C PHE A 360 6.37 2.11 17.61
N GLY A 361 6.25 1.39 18.74
CA GLY A 361 5.73 0.02 18.77
C GLY A 361 6.62 -0.99 18.05
N ILE A 362 7.93 -0.76 18.02
CA ILE A 362 8.89 -1.64 17.35
C ILE A 362 9.06 -2.95 18.12
N ALA A 363 9.39 -4.00 17.39
CA ALA A 363 9.62 -5.33 17.95
C ALA A 363 10.98 -5.40 18.65
N GLY A 364 11.01 -5.97 19.86
CA GLY A 364 12.22 -6.23 20.64
C GLY A 364 12.96 -7.50 20.19
N PRO A 365 14.16 -7.75 20.79
CA PRO A 365 14.95 -8.94 20.46
C PRO A 365 14.20 -10.26 20.75
N GLY A 366 14.14 -11.13 19.74
CA GLY A 366 13.54 -12.46 19.86
C GLY A 366 12.02 -12.50 19.80
N GLU A 367 11.34 -11.35 19.77
CA GLU A 367 9.87 -11.32 19.72
C GLU A 367 9.30 -11.91 18.44
N VAL A 368 8.19 -12.60 18.60
CA VAL A 368 7.36 -13.12 17.51
C VAL A 368 6.20 -12.16 17.26
N VAL A 369 6.10 -11.65 16.06
CA VAL A 369 5.12 -10.64 15.64
C VAL A 369 4.21 -11.21 14.57
N VAL A 370 2.90 -11.02 14.68
CA VAL A 370 1.96 -11.16 13.56
C VAL A 370 1.55 -9.76 13.10
N SER A 371 1.72 -9.48 11.82
CA SER A 371 1.52 -8.14 11.25
C SER A 371 0.68 -8.19 9.98
N THR A 372 -0.20 -7.22 9.82
CA THR A 372 -0.92 -7.03 8.56
C THR A 372 -0.17 -6.11 7.57
N SER A 373 1.07 -5.73 7.89
CA SER A 373 1.94 -4.96 7.00
C SER A 373 2.41 -5.80 5.78
N ASN A 374 3.37 -5.29 5.03
CA ASN A 374 3.72 -5.79 3.71
C ASN A 374 5.06 -6.55 3.64
N ARG A 375 5.95 -6.42 4.63
CA ARG A 375 7.31 -7.00 4.61
C ARG A 375 7.65 -7.66 5.93
N ASN A 376 8.39 -8.77 5.85
CA ASN A 376 8.81 -9.56 7.02
C ASN A 376 10.30 -9.92 7.02
N PHE A 377 11.12 -9.26 6.20
CA PHE A 377 12.56 -9.50 6.21
C PHE A 377 13.18 -9.12 7.57
N THR A 378 14.33 -9.71 7.84
CA THR A 378 15.10 -9.51 9.08
C THR A 378 15.28 -8.03 9.43
N GLY A 379 14.84 -7.62 10.62
CA GLY A 379 14.96 -6.24 11.10
C GLY A 379 13.85 -5.27 10.64
N ARG A 380 12.91 -5.72 9.81
CA ARG A 380 11.88 -4.83 9.22
C ARG A 380 11.06 -4.04 10.24
N MET A 381 10.68 -4.65 11.37
CA MET A 381 9.84 -4.00 12.39
C MET A 381 10.61 -3.68 13.69
N GLY A 382 11.93 -3.62 13.66
CA GLY A 382 12.77 -3.33 14.83
C GLY A 382 13.98 -4.26 14.93
N SER A 383 14.01 -5.12 15.95
CA SER A 383 15.14 -6.02 16.16
C SER A 383 15.38 -6.99 15.01
N ALA A 384 16.65 -7.19 14.65
CA ALA A 384 17.07 -8.17 13.66
C ALA A 384 16.81 -9.63 14.09
N THR A 385 16.54 -9.88 15.37
CA THR A 385 16.20 -11.21 15.90
C THR A 385 14.70 -11.45 16.06
N ALA A 386 13.87 -10.42 15.80
CA ALA A 386 12.43 -10.57 15.78
C ALA A 386 11.96 -11.39 14.57
N LYS A 387 10.94 -12.21 14.77
CA LYS A 387 10.32 -13.05 13.72
C LYS A 387 8.96 -12.46 13.34
N ILE A 388 8.80 -12.04 12.10
CA ILE A 388 7.59 -11.38 11.63
C ILE A 388 6.82 -12.31 10.71
N TYR A 389 5.59 -12.63 11.08
CA TYR A 389 4.62 -13.35 10.27
C TYR A 389 3.64 -12.34 9.66
N LEU A 390 3.46 -12.35 8.34
CA LEU A 390 2.46 -11.51 7.69
C LEU A 390 1.17 -12.29 7.50
N ALA A 391 0.07 -11.69 7.91
CA ALA A 391 -1.26 -12.31 7.80
C ALA A 391 -2.33 -11.26 7.51
N GLY A 392 -3.51 -11.71 7.08
CA GLY A 392 -4.67 -10.85 6.96
C GLY A 392 -5.26 -10.44 8.32
N PRO A 393 -6.18 -9.47 8.32
CA PRO A 393 -6.71 -8.87 9.57
C PRO A 393 -7.44 -9.88 10.45
N ALA A 394 -8.09 -10.90 9.88
CA ALA A 394 -8.80 -11.91 10.65
C ALA A 394 -7.86 -12.83 11.44
N VAL A 395 -6.81 -13.33 10.78
CA VAL A 395 -5.77 -14.16 11.43
C VAL A 395 -5.03 -13.34 12.48
N ALA A 396 -4.68 -12.08 12.19
CA ALA A 396 -4.03 -11.19 13.15
C ALA A 396 -4.89 -10.97 14.39
N ALA A 397 -6.19 -10.69 14.21
CA ALA A 397 -7.12 -10.48 15.33
C ALA A 397 -7.35 -11.75 16.16
N ALA A 398 -7.49 -12.92 15.50
CA ALA A 398 -7.62 -14.20 16.18
C ALA A 398 -6.35 -14.55 16.99
N THR A 399 -5.18 -14.27 16.41
CA THR A 399 -3.88 -14.39 17.08
C THR A 399 -3.81 -13.50 18.33
N ALA A 400 -4.24 -12.24 18.21
CA ALA A 400 -4.27 -11.34 19.36
C ALA A 400 -5.13 -11.90 20.51
N ALA A 401 -6.31 -12.45 20.19
CA ALA A 401 -7.23 -13.02 21.17
C ALA A 401 -6.68 -14.27 21.87
N LEU A 402 -5.92 -15.11 21.16
CA LEU A 402 -5.46 -16.40 21.71
C LEU A 402 -4.00 -16.42 22.16
N GLY A 403 -3.18 -15.43 21.76
CA GLY A 403 -1.74 -15.37 22.06
C GLY A 403 -0.89 -16.29 21.19
N ARG A 404 -1.46 -16.85 20.14
CA ARG A 404 -0.79 -17.75 19.20
C ARG A 404 -1.43 -17.70 17.83
N ILE A 405 -0.67 -17.99 16.79
CA ILE A 405 -1.23 -18.06 15.42
C ILE A 405 -2.34 -19.10 15.38
N THR A 406 -3.47 -18.72 14.85
CA THR A 406 -4.64 -19.60 14.73
C THR A 406 -5.56 -19.16 13.58
N ARG A 407 -6.32 -20.12 13.07
CA ARG A 407 -7.41 -19.84 12.14
C ARG A 407 -8.50 -19.01 12.84
N PRO A 408 -9.05 -17.97 12.18
CA PRO A 408 -10.20 -17.24 12.70
C PRO A 408 -11.46 -18.11 12.71
N TRP A 409 -12.38 -17.81 13.64
CA TRP A 409 -13.64 -18.53 13.85
C TRP A 409 -14.83 -17.83 13.21
#